data_c5e9ed0aa1574fe188258f030753d347
#
_entry.id   c5e9ed0aa1574fe188258f030753d347
#
_cell.length_a   1.000
_cell.length_b   1.000
_cell.length_c   1.000
_cell.angle_alpha   90.00
_cell.angle_beta   90.00
_cell.angle_gamma   90.00
#
_symmetry.space_group_name_H-M   'P 1'
#
loop_
_entity.id
_entity.type
_entity.pdbx_description
1 polymer ?
#
loop_
_entity_poly.entity_id
_entity_poly.type
_entity_poly.pdbx_seq_one_letter_code
_entity_poly.pdbx_strand_id
1 'polypeptide(L)' 'MALSQQTQAHLLEAEGSLRAAVRCAASSEKPIVVTQLSQLLMDIERVREFEKLQDIVDAEIEKKRES' A
#
# COMPACT_ATOMS: atom_id res chain seq x y z
N MET A 1 0.58 -4.87 14.93
CA MET A 1 1.74 -5.67 14.55
C MET A 1 2.26 -5.23 13.18
N ALA A 2 3.54 -4.93 13.08
CA ALA A 2 4.12 -4.43 11.84
C ALA A 2 4.27 -5.56 10.81
N LEU A 3 4.15 -5.22 9.54
CA LEU A 3 4.46 -6.15 8.46
C LEU A 3 5.96 -6.47 8.48
N SER A 4 6.31 -7.69 8.10
CA SER A 4 7.71 -8.07 7.98
C SER A 4 8.37 -7.27 6.86
N GLN A 5 9.70 -7.12 6.93
CA GLN A 5 10.47 -6.45 5.88
C GLN A 5 10.26 -7.12 4.52
N GLN A 6 10.15 -8.44 4.52
CA GLN A 6 9.94 -9.20 3.30
C GLN A 6 8.59 -8.88 2.68
N THR A 7 7.53 -8.84 3.50
CA THR A 7 6.20 -8.46 3.03
C THR A 7 6.19 -7.05 2.48
N GLN A 8 6.84 -6.11 3.18
CA GLN A 8 6.92 -4.72 2.73
C GLN A 8 7.63 -4.61 1.38
N ALA A 9 8.72 -5.35 1.20
CA ALA A 9 9.46 -5.35 -0.05
C ALA A 9 8.59 -5.85 -1.21
N HIS A 10 7.84 -6.91 -1.00
CA HIS A 10 6.93 -7.43 -2.03
C HIS A 10 5.80 -6.46 -2.33
N LEU A 11 5.28 -5.77 -1.32
CA LEU A 11 4.25 -4.76 -1.55
C LEU A 11 4.77 -3.59 -2.38
N LEU A 12 6.01 -3.16 -2.13
CA LEU A 12 6.64 -2.10 -2.93
C LEU A 12 6.80 -2.53 -4.38
N GLU A 13 7.23 -3.76 -4.62
CA GLU A 13 7.35 -4.30 -5.97
C GLU A 13 5.98 -4.35 -6.65
N ALA A 14 4.96 -4.80 -5.93
CA ALA A 14 3.60 -4.87 -6.46
C ALA A 14 3.08 -3.48 -6.83
N GLU A 15 3.32 -2.47 -6.00
CA GLU A 15 2.95 -1.09 -6.31
C GLU A 15 3.61 -0.61 -7.59
N GLY A 16 4.91 -0.86 -7.73
CA GLY A 16 5.65 -0.45 -8.93
C GLY A 16 5.10 -1.12 -10.19
N SER A 17 4.80 -2.41 -10.10
CA SER A 17 4.24 -3.16 -11.22
C SER A 17 2.83 -2.68 -11.56
N LEU A 18 2.00 -2.37 -10.56
CA LEU A 18 0.67 -1.85 -10.80
C LEU A 18 0.69 -0.45 -11.42
N ARG A 19 1.61 0.41 -10.98
CA ARG A 19 1.77 1.73 -11.60
C ARG A 19 2.14 1.61 -13.06
N ALA A 20 3.05 0.69 -13.39
CA ALA A 20 3.42 0.44 -14.77
C ALA A 20 2.23 -0.08 -15.58
N ALA A 21 1.44 -0.99 -14.98
CA ALA A 21 0.24 -1.52 -15.64
C ALA A 21 -0.79 -0.42 -15.90
N VAL A 22 -1.00 0.49 -14.95
CA VAL A 22 -1.92 1.62 -15.13
C VAL A 22 -1.46 2.49 -16.29
N ARG A 23 -0.17 2.79 -16.37
CA ARG A 23 0.36 3.60 -17.47
C ARG A 23 0.16 2.92 -18.82
N CYS A 24 0.41 1.62 -18.89
CA CYS A 24 0.19 0.86 -20.13
C CYS A 24 -1.29 0.81 -20.50
N ALA A 25 -2.14 0.57 -19.52
CA ALA A 25 -3.58 0.49 -19.75
C ALA A 25 -4.16 1.82 -20.20
N ALA A 26 -3.65 2.93 -19.69
CA ALA A 26 -4.13 4.26 -20.05
C ALA A 26 -4.02 4.54 -21.54
N SER A 27 -3.03 3.94 -22.22
CA SER A 27 -2.83 4.17 -23.64
C SER A 27 -3.42 3.10 -24.55
N SER A 28 -3.78 1.94 -24.02
CA SER A 28 -4.19 0.80 -24.84
C SER A 28 -5.47 0.08 -24.41
N GLU A 29 -5.96 0.37 -23.22
CA GLU A 29 -7.10 -0.37 -22.69
C GLU A 29 -8.33 0.52 -22.47
N LYS A 30 -9.48 -0.12 -22.24
CA LYS A 30 -10.71 0.61 -21.92
C LYS A 30 -10.62 1.31 -20.58
N PRO A 31 -11.31 2.46 -20.41
CA PRO A 31 -11.27 3.20 -19.15
C PRO A 31 -11.60 2.37 -17.90
N ILE A 32 -12.48 1.38 -18.04
CA ILE A 32 -12.85 0.55 -16.88
C ILE A 32 -11.65 -0.25 -16.37
N VAL A 33 -10.76 -0.70 -17.27
CA VAL A 33 -9.54 -1.43 -16.88
C VAL A 33 -8.62 -0.50 -16.07
N VAL A 34 -8.46 0.73 -16.54
CA VAL A 34 -7.66 1.73 -15.83
C VAL A 34 -8.23 1.99 -14.44
N THR A 35 -9.54 2.14 -14.33
CA THR A 35 -10.22 2.37 -13.06
C THR A 35 -9.99 1.21 -12.09
N GLN A 36 -10.14 -0.03 -12.56
CA GLN A 36 -9.95 -1.21 -11.73
C GLN A 36 -8.51 -1.36 -11.26
N LEU A 37 -7.54 -1.13 -12.16
CA LEU A 37 -6.12 -1.21 -11.80
C LEU A 37 -5.76 -0.11 -10.79
N SER A 38 -6.29 1.09 -10.97
CA SER A 38 -6.06 2.19 -10.04
C SER A 38 -6.63 1.87 -8.66
N GLN A 39 -7.77 1.21 -8.61
CA GLN A 39 -8.38 0.79 -7.34
C GLN A 39 -7.50 -0.22 -6.61
N LEU A 40 -6.92 -1.17 -7.34
CA LEU A 40 -6.00 -2.15 -6.75
C LEU A 40 -4.76 -1.45 -6.17
N LEU A 41 -4.22 -0.48 -6.90
CA LEU A 41 -3.08 0.30 -6.43
C LEU A 41 -3.42 1.05 -5.14
N MET A 42 -4.59 1.68 -5.09
CA MET A 42 -5.05 2.38 -3.90
C MET A 42 -5.21 1.42 -2.72
N ASP A 43 -5.68 0.21 -2.98
CA ASP A 43 -5.85 -0.79 -1.93
C ASP A 43 -4.51 -1.19 -1.32
N ILE A 44 -3.47 -1.36 -2.14
CA ILE A 44 -2.12 -1.67 -1.66
C ILE A 44 -1.57 -0.51 -0.83
N GLU A 45 -1.74 0.71 -1.31
CA GLU A 45 -1.30 1.90 -0.59
C GLU A 45 -1.99 2.02 0.76
N ARG A 46 -3.28 1.67 0.82
CA ARG A 46 -4.04 1.68 2.06
C ARG A 46 -3.51 0.70 3.08
N VAL A 47 -3.11 -0.49 2.65
CA VAL A 47 -2.50 -1.48 3.55
C VAL A 47 -1.21 -0.92 4.17
N ARG A 48 -0.38 -0.28 3.36
CA ARG A 48 0.87 0.31 3.84
C ARG A 48 0.63 1.47 4.79
N GLU A 49 -0.35 2.31 4.49
CA GLU A 49 -0.70 3.43 5.38
C GLU A 49 -1.27 2.93 6.70
N PHE A 50 -2.08 1.90 6.65
CA PHE A 50 -2.64 1.30 7.85
C PHE A 50 -1.53 0.79 8.77
N GLU A 51 -0.50 0.17 8.20
CA GLU A 51 0.65 -0.28 8.96
C GLU A 51 1.35 0.88 9.67
N LYS A 52 1.58 1.98 8.95
CA LYS A 52 2.22 3.16 9.54
C LYS A 52 1.41 3.71 10.69
N LEU A 53 0.08 3.77 10.54
CA LEU A 53 -0.80 4.22 11.61
C LEU A 53 -0.75 3.28 12.80
N GLN A 54 -0.70 1.99 12.56
CA GLN A 54 -0.61 0.99 13.61
C GLN A 54 0.68 1.15 14.42
N ASP A 55 1.80 1.38 13.72
CA ASP A 55 3.08 1.62 14.37
C ASP A 55 3.05 2.87 15.25
N ILE A 56 2.42 3.94 14.77
CA ILE A 56 2.29 5.18 15.53
C ILE A 56 1.44 4.95 16.79
N VAL A 57 0.33 4.26 16.64
CA VAL A 57 -0.56 3.93 17.77
C VAL A 57 0.16 3.07 18.79
N ASP A 58 0.89 2.05 18.33
CA ASP A 58 1.65 1.17 19.21
C ASP A 58 2.72 1.94 19.98
N ALA A 59 3.42 2.85 19.33
CA ALA A 59 4.43 3.69 19.97
C ALA A 59 3.81 4.59 21.04
N GLU A 60 2.65 5.16 20.78
CA GLU A 60 1.94 6.00 21.75
C GLU A 60 1.47 5.19 22.96
N ILE A 61 0.96 3.99 22.74
CA ILE A 61 0.51 3.12 23.82
C ILE A 61 1.70 2.76 24.71
N GLU A 62 2.83 2.40 24.10
CA GLU A 62 4.03 2.03 24.86
C GLU A 62 4.57 3.20 25.67
N LYS A 63 4.53 4.40 25.08
CA LYS A 63 4.94 5.61 25.76
C LYS A 63 4.10 5.88 27.00
N LYS A 64 2.79 5.67 26.92
CA LYS A 64 1.89 5.83 28.05
C LYS A 64 2.11 4.79 29.13
N ARG A 65 2.52 3.59 28.76
CA ARG A 65 2.82 2.53 29.73
C ARG A 65 4.05 2.84 30.56
N GLU A 66 5.03 3.51 29.97
CA GLU A 66 6.28 3.85 30.64
C GLU A 66 6.15 5.04 31.57
N SER A 67 5.13 5.85 31.39
CA SER A 67 4.88 7.00 32.25
C SER A 67 3.85 6.66 33.33
#